data_6acc86ccc508f30e217d35cc24e87a16
#
_entry.id   6acc86ccc508f30e217d35cc24e87a16
#
_cell.length_a   1.000
_cell.length_b   1.000
_cell.length_c   1.000
_cell.angle_alpha   90.00
_cell.angle_beta   90.00
_cell.angle_gamma   90.00
#
_symmetry.space_group_name_H-M   'P 1'
#
loop_
_entity.id
_entity.type
_entity.pdbx_description
1 polymer ?
#
loop_
_entity_poly.entity_id
_entity_poly.type
_entity_poly.pdbx_seq_one_letter_code
_entity_poly.pdbx_strand_id
1 'polypeptide(L)'
;MLGASGTLALAGCSSGDGNGNGNGNGNGNGNGNGNGNGNGNGNGDDAPVDPGGDIPDVSGTYNDVQGSGFDTLNPIYNTEAGAGGAIGYALDLGYTFDPDNELVPLLYDVTTDDGGETWTIDIREGLEFSEPYGEYTAEDYVYYVEEVHMSDAFGSANSADWGGEELEQVGDYQIEITLPSPNLLWPETFAPLEYPVPRGLIEPYVEDEDEEGMRQDLELIELQFAGNLGAYTLGEWVRDGGTSYTRNDEYYLRDVAEEDDDFQIFAEAPYFEAAELQIIEEESSRVAALETGDADHVTLPPDRGEQFRQDDSTRVVLADTPFNNVLSVNMRDNGWTAGPGNLFQVKEFRQALAAAINKPELIEGVYRGFHNEHYTWQPEFSEWFPGTDDLTLWGHPDEGVYGDEARDLVEQALDQIDEDYSYDGDTLVTPDGEQVELQLYYNAASETQELAGGFFRDEFEENLGFTLNLNSINGTQFSEEYWSASDDIAEPGTSITYQGKEFVWEAPNPNNPGPREYSPNESWDFGTIFGLNTYPLNPQTNQVFFDGAGPFYNPVGYYPEFDAKGLFQQVREAETREELQSAFEEMFVNLNEEQPYIMLTFGVDIEGYNPNLVGPIGDFANGWDFPAWHFDE
;
A
#
# COMPACT_ATOMS: atom_id res chain seq x y z
N MET A 1 10.76 19.15 -6.83
CA MET A 1 10.57 18.78 -5.42
C MET A 1 9.45 17.75 -5.37
N LEU A 2 9.80 16.49 -5.43
CA LEU A 2 8.86 15.35 -5.29
C LEU A 2 9.29 14.65 -4.00
N GLY A 3 8.74 15.03 -2.87
CA GLY A 3 9.33 14.62 -1.61
C GLY A 3 8.39 14.30 -0.47
N ALA A 4 7.20 13.74 -0.69
CA ALA A 4 6.41 13.31 0.46
C ALA A 4 5.63 12.01 0.27
N SER A 5 5.32 11.59 -0.95
CA SER A 5 4.70 10.28 -1.19
C SER A 5 5.60 9.10 -0.77
N GLY A 6 6.91 9.33 -0.60
CA GLY A 6 7.84 8.32 -0.07
C GLY A 6 7.75 8.06 1.44
N THR A 7 7.18 8.96 2.21
CA THR A 7 7.16 8.80 3.68
C THR A 7 6.06 7.86 4.18
N LEU A 8 4.97 7.70 3.46
CA LEU A 8 3.94 6.72 3.83
C LEU A 8 4.37 5.27 3.56
N ALA A 9 5.21 5.04 2.53
CA ALA A 9 5.81 3.72 2.29
C ALA A 9 6.88 3.35 3.34
N LEU A 10 7.44 4.34 4.06
CA LEU A 10 8.47 4.11 5.08
C LEU A 10 7.91 3.85 6.48
N ALA A 11 6.65 4.20 6.75
CA ALA A 11 6.02 3.93 8.04
C ALA A 11 5.83 2.42 8.31
N GLY A 12 5.89 1.58 7.27
CA GLY A 12 5.90 0.11 7.40
C GLY A 12 7.20 -0.48 7.95
N CYS A 13 8.29 0.29 8.02
CA CYS A 13 9.56 -0.19 8.57
C CYS A 13 9.71 0.05 10.08
N SER A 14 8.80 0.77 10.70
CA SER A 14 8.85 1.03 12.12
C SER A 14 7.80 0.20 12.85
N SER A 15 8.32 -0.74 13.60
CA SER A 15 7.70 -1.35 14.77
C SER A 15 6.68 -2.46 14.59
N GLY A 16 7.09 -3.53 15.17
CA GLY A 16 6.23 -4.42 15.91
C GLY A 16 5.34 -5.29 15.02
N ASP A 17 5.05 -6.44 15.56
CA ASP A 17 3.92 -7.21 15.09
C ASP A 17 2.87 -6.24 14.62
N GLY A 18 3.06 -5.89 13.39
CA GLY A 18 2.12 -5.00 12.76
C GLY A 18 0.96 -5.85 12.30
N ASN A 19 0.08 -6.17 13.22
CA ASN A 19 -1.27 -5.85 12.96
C ASN A 19 -1.28 -4.33 12.81
N GLY A 20 -0.69 -3.88 11.74
CA GLY A 20 -1.01 -2.60 11.18
C GLY A 20 -2.42 -2.75 10.69
N ASN A 21 -3.35 -2.54 11.59
CA ASN A 21 -4.71 -2.20 11.27
C ASN A 21 -4.66 -0.85 10.56
N GLY A 22 -4.06 -0.88 9.39
CA GLY A 22 -4.26 0.11 8.38
C GLY A 22 -5.61 -0.20 7.76
N ASN A 23 -6.68 0.01 8.50
CA ASN A 23 -7.95 0.30 7.91
C ASN A 23 -7.82 1.71 7.35
N GLY A 24 -6.90 1.85 6.41
CA GLY A 24 -6.92 2.95 5.49
C GLY A 24 -8.11 2.69 4.60
N ASN A 25 -9.14 3.48 4.77
CA ASN A 25 -10.00 3.80 3.68
C ASN A 25 -9.17 4.65 2.70
N GLY A 26 -8.05 4.11 2.29
CA GLY A 26 -7.42 4.42 1.04
C GLY A 26 -8.22 3.60 0.06
N ASN A 27 -9.24 4.20 -0.51
CA ASN A 27 -9.92 3.68 -1.66
C ASN A 27 -8.87 3.35 -2.70
N GLY A 28 -8.61 2.10 -2.90
CA GLY A 28 -7.68 1.61 -3.89
C GLY A 28 -8.16 0.28 -4.37
N ASN A 29 -8.51 0.25 -5.56
CA ASN A 29 -9.06 -0.85 -6.32
C ASN A 29 -8.00 -1.67 -7.02
N GLY A 30 -8.32 -2.90 -7.23
CA GLY A 30 -7.68 -3.69 -8.26
C GLY A 30 -8.69 -4.60 -8.94
N ASN A 31 -8.78 -4.54 -10.24
CA ASN A 31 -9.57 -5.45 -11.03
C ASN A 31 -8.68 -6.53 -11.64
N GLY A 32 -8.98 -7.75 -11.33
CA GLY A 32 -8.48 -8.89 -12.06
C GLY A 32 -9.59 -9.52 -12.89
N ASN A 33 -9.73 -9.13 -14.15
CA ASN A 33 -10.49 -9.93 -15.09
C ASN A 33 -9.63 -11.13 -15.52
N GLY A 34 -9.25 -11.93 -14.54
CA GLY A 34 -8.56 -13.18 -14.71
C GLY A 34 -9.57 -14.30 -14.89
N ASN A 35 -9.76 -14.74 -16.11
CA ASN A 35 -10.29 -16.05 -16.39
C ASN A 35 -9.20 -17.07 -15.99
N GLY A 36 -8.75 -16.97 -14.75
CA GLY A 36 -7.79 -17.83 -14.10
C GLY A 36 -8.53 -18.98 -13.48
N ASN A 37 -8.26 -20.16 -13.96
CA ASN A 37 -8.57 -21.39 -13.27
C ASN A 37 -7.58 -21.48 -12.08
N GLY A 38 -7.66 -20.51 -11.19
CA GLY A 38 -6.93 -20.47 -9.94
C GLY A 38 -7.50 -21.54 -9.04
N ASN A 39 -6.66 -22.51 -8.72
CA ASN A 39 -6.91 -23.41 -7.61
C ASN A 39 -6.63 -22.65 -6.32
N GLY A 40 -7.28 -21.48 -6.19
CA GLY A 40 -7.33 -20.72 -4.98
C GLY A 40 -8.09 -21.52 -3.94
N ASN A 41 -7.45 -21.81 -2.84
CA ASN A 41 -8.08 -22.28 -1.62
C ASN A 41 -8.85 -21.09 -1.00
N GLY A 42 -9.56 -20.35 -1.84
CA GLY A 42 -10.44 -19.27 -1.45
C GLY A 42 -11.75 -19.85 -0.95
N ASN A 43 -11.84 -20.05 0.33
CA ASN A 43 -13.10 -20.08 1.04
C ASN A 43 -13.07 -18.95 2.06
N GLY A 44 -13.02 -17.71 1.56
CA GLY A 44 -13.68 -16.61 2.21
C GLY A 44 -15.17 -16.77 1.92
N ASP A 45 -16.00 -16.67 2.89
CA ASP A 45 -17.44 -16.62 2.72
C ASP A 45 -17.84 -15.16 2.37
N ASP A 46 -17.54 -14.74 1.14
CA ASP A 46 -17.96 -13.44 0.61
C ASP A 46 -19.48 -13.30 0.71
N ALA A 47 -19.94 -12.13 1.06
CA ALA A 47 -21.36 -11.81 1.13
C ALA A 47 -21.62 -10.43 0.49
N PRO A 48 -21.31 -10.26 -0.80
CA PRO A 48 -21.48 -8.98 -1.48
C PRO A 48 -22.92 -8.49 -1.44
N VAL A 49 -23.10 -7.19 -1.46
CA VAL A 49 -24.41 -6.58 -1.68
C VAL A 49 -24.92 -7.02 -3.06
N ASP A 50 -26.16 -7.49 -3.16
CA ASP A 50 -26.78 -7.86 -4.43
C ASP A 50 -27.38 -6.60 -5.10
N PRO A 51 -26.81 -6.10 -6.21
CA PRO A 51 -27.33 -4.91 -6.90
C PRO A 51 -28.76 -5.07 -7.44
N GLY A 52 -29.22 -6.30 -7.62
CA GLY A 52 -30.57 -6.62 -8.08
C GLY A 52 -31.49 -7.11 -6.97
N GLY A 53 -31.05 -7.10 -5.71
CA GLY A 53 -31.77 -7.56 -4.55
C GLY A 53 -32.94 -6.67 -4.12
N ASP A 54 -33.70 -7.14 -3.15
CA ASP A 54 -34.70 -6.30 -2.47
C ASP A 54 -33.96 -5.26 -1.61
N ILE A 55 -34.48 -4.02 -1.55
CA ILE A 55 -33.91 -2.96 -0.70
C ILE A 55 -34.03 -3.39 0.77
N PRO A 56 -32.90 -3.47 1.53
CA PRO A 56 -32.93 -3.89 2.91
C PRO A 56 -33.66 -2.91 3.83
N ASP A 57 -34.22 -3.41 4.95
CA ASP A 57 -34.75 -2.54 5.99
C ASP A 57 -33.59 -1.90 6.79
N VAL A 58 -33.70 -0.60 7.08
CA VAL A 58 -32.74 0.11 7.94
C VAL A 58 -32.85 -0.41 9.37
N SER A 59 -31.76 -0.97 9.91
CA SER A 59 -31.79 -1.55 11.27
C SER A 59 -30.41 -1.70 11.91
N GLY A 60 -30.38 -1.65 13.22
CA GLY A 60 -29.21 -1.98 14.04
C GLY A 60 -28.11 -0.93 14.07
N THR A 61 -27.06 -1.27 14.78
CA THR A 61 -25.82 -0.48 14.87
C THR A 61 -24.67 -1.34 14.37
N TYR A 62 -23.86 -0.80 13.47
CA TYR A 62 -22.60 -1.42 13.08
C TYR A 62 -21.52 -1.07 14.10
N ASN A 63 -20.88 -2.10 14.68
CA ASN A 63 -19.86 -1.94 15.71
C ASN A 63 -18.51 -2.39 15.17
N ASP A 64 -17.63 -1.46 14.90
CA ASP A 64 -16.27 -1.71 14.49
C ASP A 64 -15.28 -1.52 15.64
N VAL A 65 -14.12 -2.17 15.56
CA VAL A 65 -13.06 -2.03 16.56
C VAL A 65 -11.70 -1.90 15.91
N GLN A 66 -10.87 -1.01 16.43
CA GLN A 66 -9.48 -0.87 16.00
C GLN A 66 -8.50 -0.85 17.18
N GLY A 67 -7.21 -1.13 16.91
CA GLY A 67 -6.18 -1.29 17.94
C GLY A 67 -5.54 0.00 18.43
N SER A 68 -5.67 1.11 17.71
CA SER A 68 -5.04 2.39 18.06
C SER A 68 -6.02 3.54 17.92
N GLY A 69 -5.90 4.53 18.79
CA GLY A 69 -6.56 5.81 18.64
C GLY A 69 -5.88 6.66 17.55
N PHE A 70 -6.41 7.86 17.34
CA PHE A 70 -5.89 8.83 16.39
C PHE A 70 -5.88 10.25 16.99
N ASP A 71 -5.01 11.11 16.45
CA ASP A 71 -4.76 12.43 17.00
C ASP A 71 -5.74 13.49 16.54
N THR A 72 -6.24 13.36 15.29
CA THR A 72 -7.17 14.34 14.69
C THR A 72 -8.14 13.69 13.72
N LEU A 73 -9.34 14.25 13.60
CA LEU A 73 -10.29 14.00 12.52
C LEU A 73 -10.36 15.18 11.53
N ASN A 74 -9.45 16.16 11.64
CA ASN A 74 -9.39 17.26 10.69
C ASN A 74 -8.93 16.74 9.32
N PRO A 75 -9.78 16.74 8.27
CA PRO A 75 -9.45 16.12 6.98
C PRO A 75 -8.28 16.81 6.27
N ILE A 76 -8.01 18.07 6.56
CA ILE A 76 -6.89 18.85 5.97
C ILE A 76 -5.53 18.31 6.44
N TYR A 77 -5.45 17.84 7.69
CA TYR A 77 -4.20 17.51 8.37
C TYR A 77 -4.08 16.05 8.78
N ASN A 78 -5.06 15.24 8.45
CA ASN A 78 -5.02 13.82 8.76
C ASN A 78 -3.96 13.09 7.92
N THR A 79 -3.06 12.37 8.60
CA THR A 79 -2.05 11.49 8.00
C THR A 79 -2.14 10.06 8.55
N GLU A 80 -3.16 9.77 9.36
CA GLU A 80 -3.34 8.49 10.03
C GLU A 80 -4.47 7.69 9.37
N ALA A 81 -4.18 6.48 8.95
CA ALA A 81 -5.15 5.59 8.29
C ALA A 81 -6.41 5.36 9.14
N GLY A 82 -6.26 5.10 10.44
CA GLY A 82 -7.40 4.91 11.34
C GLY A 82 -8.30 6.13 11.49
N ALA A 83 -7.73 7.34 11.45
CA ALA A 83 -8.51 8.58 11.42
C ALA A 83 -9.21 8.76 10.07
N GLY A 84 -8.56 8.40 8.95
CA GLY A 84 -9.18 8.39 7.62
C GLY A 84 -10.43 7.53 7.58
N GLY A 85 -10.37 6.31 8.11
CA GLY A 85 -11.54 5.43 8.26
C GLY A 85 -12.65 6.06 9.09
N ALA A 86 -12.30 6.71 10.22
CA ALA A 86 -13.27 7.40 11.06
C ALA A 86 -13.91 8.63 10.37
N ILE A 87 -13.14 9.39 9.57
CA ILE A 87 -13.66 10.50 8.75
C ILE A 87 -14.62 9.95 7.69
N GLY A 88 -14.26 8.84 7.02
CA GLY A 88 -15.04 8.23 5.94
C GLY A 88 -16.45 7.77 6.32
N TYR A 89 -16.77 7.59 7.61
CA TYR A 89 -18.16 7.41 8.03
C TYR A 89 -19.01 8.67 7.83
N ALA A 90 -18.43 9.86 7.99
CA ALA A 90 -19.16 11.12 8.02
C ALA A 90 -18.91 12.02 6.80
N LEU A 91 -17.92 11.71 5.97
CA LEU A 91 -17.55 12.55 4.84
C LEU A 91 -16.99 11.67 3.70
N ASP A 92 -17.65 11.69 2.56
CA ASP A 92 -17.19 10.95 1.40
C ASP A 92 -16.03 11.66 0.69
N LEU A 93 -15.20 10.89 0.02
CA LEU A 93 -14.22 11.38 -0.94
C LEU A 93 -14.88 11.66 -2.30
N GLY A 94 -14.16 12.29 -3.22
CA GLY A 94 -14.66 12.61 -4.55
C GLY A 94 -15.18 11.41 -5.33
N TYR A 95 -14.48 10.30 -5.26
CA TYR A 95 -14.81 9.03 -5.92
C TYR A 95 -14.19 7.87 -5.15
N THR A 96 -14.60 6.68 -5.51
CA THR A 96 -13.98 5.42 -5.12
C THR A 96 -13.72 4.57 -6.35
N PHE A 97 -13.27 3.38 -6.12
CA PHE A 97 -13.13 2.37 -7.17
C PHE A 97 -13.83 1.09 -6.74
N ASP A 98 -14.40 0.35 -7.63
CA ASP A 98 -15.08 -0.90 -7.38
C ASP A 98 -14.13 -2.12 -7.53
N PRO A 99 -14.54 -3.36 -7.25
CA PRO A 99 -13.71 -4.54 -7.44
C PRO A 99 -13.26 -4.78 -8.89
N ASP A 100 -13.94 -4.18 -9.86
CA ASP A 100 -13.55 -4.20 -11.27
C ASP A 100 -12.52 -3.12 -11.63
N ASN A 101 -11.98 -2.38 -10.66
CA ASN A 101 -11.07 -1.24 -10.82
C ASN A 101 -11.67 -0.10 -11.66
N GLU A 102 -12.97 0.00 -11.69
CA GLU A 102 -13.63 1.10 -12.35
C GLU A 102 -13.88 2.24 -11.36
N LEU A 103 -13.61 3.47 -11.79
CA LEU A 103 -13.87 4.66 -10.98
C LEU A 103 -15.37 4.82 -10.77
N VAL A 104 -15.80 4.85 -9.51
CA VAL A 104 -17.18 5.10 -9.09
C VAL A 104 -17.27 6.53 -8.56
N PRO A 105 -17.89 7.46 -9.30
CA PRO A 105 -17.99 8.85 -8.89
C PRO A 105 -18.93 8.98 -7.68
N LEU A 106 -18.41 9.45 -6.54
CA LEU A 106 -19.18 9.78 -5.35
C LEU A 106 -19.60 11.26 -5.38
N LEU A 107 -18.75 12.18 -4.97
CA LEU A 107 -19.05 13.62 -5.00
C LEU A 107 -18.80 14.24 -6.37
N TYR A 108 -17.88 13.70 -7.14
CA TYR A 108 -17.55 14.17 -8.50
C TYR A 108 -16.98 13.05 -9.37
N ASP A 109 -17.10 13.24 -10.67
CA ASP A 109 -16.46 12.42 -11.70
C ASP A 109 -15.16 13.08 -12.19
N VAL A 110 -14.22 12.28 -12.69
CA VAL A 110 -12.89 12.73 -13.16
C VAL A 110 -12.62 12.12 -14.52
N THR A 111 -12.57 12.94 -15.58
CA THR A 111 -12.45 12.48 -16.96
C THR A 111 -11.39 13.23 -17.74
N THR A 112 -10.83 12.59 -18.77
CA THR A 112 -9.92 13.21 -19.76
C THR A 112 -10.26 12.75 -21.17
N ASP A 113 -9.98 13.59 -22.17
CA ASP A 113 -10.14 13.26 -23.59
C ASP A 113 -8.88 13.54 -24.43
N ASP A 114 -7.77 13.95 -23.77
CA ASP A 114 -6.52 14.34 -24.42
C ASP A 114 -5.28 13.55 -23.94
N GLY A 115 -5.49 12.34 -23.41
CA GLY A 115 -4.39 11.48 -22.94
C GLY A 115 -3.82 11.88 -21.59
N GLY A 116 -4.62 12.55 -20.75
CA GLY A 116 -4.25 12.92 -19.39
C GLY A 116 -3.44 14.22 -19.28
N GLU A 117 -3.41 15.07 -20.34
CA GLU A 117 -2.85 16.41 -20.25
C GLU A 117 -3.77 17.35 -19.47
N THR A 118 -5.09 17.26 -19.77
CA THR A 118 -6.13 18.02 -19.06
C THR A 118 -7.19 17.07 -18.51
N TRP A 119 -7.53 17.27 -17.26
CA TRP A 119 -8.58 16.53 -16.56
C TRP A 119 -9.76 17.44 -16.23
N THR A 120 -10.95 16.91 -16.39
CA THR A 120 -12.19 17.59 -15.98
C THR A 120 -12.72 16.92 -14.73
N ILE A 121 -12.99 17.73 -13.70
CA ILE A 121 -13.76 17.32 -12.51
C ILE A 121 -15.17 17.88 -12.67
N ASP A 122 -16.16 16.99 -12.66
CA ASP A 122 -17.58 17.31 -12.70
C ASP A 122 -18.22 17.01 -11.35
N ILE A 123 -18.43 18.06 -10.53
CA ILE A 123 -19.05 17.96 -9.21
C ILE A 123 -20.55 17.73 -9.36
N ARG A 124 -21.13 16.82 -8.57
CA ARG A 124 -22.58 16.59 -8.56
C ARG A 124 -23.32 17.81 -8.03
N GLU A 125 -24.46 18.13 -8.65
CA GLU A 125 -25.38 19.14 -8.11
C GLU A 125 -26.14 18.58 -6.89
N GLY A 126 -26.51 19.44 -5.95
CA GLY A 126 -27.29 19.07 -4.76
C GLY A 126 -26.46 18.55 -3.57
N LEU A 127 -25.14 18.66 -3.66
CA LEU A 127 -24.25 18.42 -2.52
C LEU A 127 -24.25 19.64 -1.59
N GLU A 128 -24.64 19.47 -0.34
CA GLU A 128 -24.81 20.58 0.60
C GLU A 128 -23.98 20.38 1.88
N PHE A 129 -23.17 21.35 2.20
CA PHE A 129 -22.57 21.48 3.53
C PHE A 129 -23.64 21.83 4.58
N SER A 130 -23.33 21.63 5.85
CA SER A 130 -24.16 22.16 6.94
C SER A 130 -24.28 23.68 6.87
N GLU A 131 -25.42 24.22 7.32
CA GLU A 131 -25.56 25.66 7.50
C GLU A 131 -24.45 26.24 8.41
N PRO A 132 -23.75 27.33 8.04
CA PRO A 132 -24.20 28.34 7.06
C PRO A 132 -23.53 28.23 5.67
N TYR A 133 -22.83 27.17 5.33
CA TYR A 133 -21.90 27.12 4.18
C TYR A 133 -22.58 26.91 2.83
N GLY A 134 -23.74 26.23 2.79
CA GLY A 134 -24.52 26.04 1.57
C GLY A 134 -23.98 24.92 0.67
N GLU A 135 -24.15 25.09 -0.62
CA GLU A 135 -23.87 24.05 -1.63
C GLU A 135 -22.37 23.90 -1.89
N TYR A 136 -21.91 22.64 -2.06
CA TYR A 136 -20.53 22.35 -2.47
C TYR A 136 -20.37 22.62 -3.97
N THR A 137 -19.42 23.47 -4.34
CA THR A 137 -19.21 23.94 -5.70
C THR A 137 -17.75 23.87 -6.12
N ALA A 138 -17.50 24.09 -7.41
CA ALA A 138 -16.15 24.22 -7.96
C ALA A 138 -15.31 25.32 -7.29
N GLU A 139 -15.97 26.38 -6.76
CA GLU A 139 -15.27 27.45 -6.03
C GLU A 139 -14.65 26.93 -4.72
N ASP A 140 -15.34 26.03 -4.00
CA ASP A 140 -14.81 25.43 -2.76
C ASP A 140 -13.60 24.54 -3.05
N TYR A 141 -13.70 23.67 -4.05
CA TYR A 141 -12.61 22.79 -4.46
C TYR A 141 -11.36 23.57 -4.89
N VAL A 142 -11.52 24.51 -5.84
CA VAL A 142 -10.39 25.29 -6.36
C VAL A 142 -9.74 26.13 -5.25
N TYR A 143 -10.56 26.79 -4.40
CA TYR A 143 -10.03 27.57 -3.27
C TYR A 143 -9.25 26.71 -2.29
N TYR A 144 -9.76 25.52 -1.97
CA TYR A 144 -9.11 24.59 -1.05
C TYR A 144 -7.76 24.12 -1.59
N VAL A 145 -7.72 23.69 -2.86
CA VAL A 145 -6.48 23.24 -3.48
C VAL A 145 -5.45 24.37 -3.61
N GLU A 146 -5.84 25.51 -4.21
CA GLU A 146 -4.90 26.59 -4.50
C GLU A 146 -4.37 27.27 -3.23
N GLU A 147 -5.25 27.56 -2.26
CA GLU A 147 -4.90 28.37 -1.11
C GLU A 147 -4.38 27.53 0.09
N VAL A 148 -4.70 26.23 0.15
CA VAL A 148 -4.28 25.36 1.25
C VAL A 148 -3.25 24.33 0.81
N HIS A 149 -3.56 23.48 -0.20
CA HIS A 149 -2.64 22.40 -0.61
C HIS A 149 -1.42 22.92 -1.35
N MET A 150 -1.58 23.85 -2.30
CA MET A 150 -0.49 24.43 -3.06
C MET A 150 0.27 25.54 -2.31
N SER A 151 -0.21 25.93 -1.12
CA SER A 151 0.38 26.99 -0.30
C SER A 151 1.44 26.44 0.65
N ASP A 152 2.64 27.04 0.64
CA ASP A 152 3.68 26.74 1.63
C ASP A 152 3.29 27.12 3.08
N ALA A 153 2.19 27.84 3.27
CA ALA A 153 1.79 28.41 4.57
C ALA A 153 1.08 27.39 5.47
N PHE A 154 0.42 26.36 4.90
CA PHE A 154 -0.49 25.51 5.68
C PHE A 154 0.00 24.08 5.93
N GLY A 155 0.96 23.57 5.17
CA GLY A 155 1.52 22.23 5.37
C GLY A 155 0.44 21.14 5.52
N SER A 156 -0.56 21.16 4.64
CA SER A 156 -1.66 20.19 4.63
C SER A 156 -1.16 18.78 4.31
N ALA A 157 -1.95 17.77 4.63
CA ALA A 157 -1.59 16.37 4.40
C ALA A 157 -1.25 16.09 2.93
N ASN A 158 -2.04 16.64 1.99
CA ASN A 158 -1.90 16.42 0.54
C ASN A 158 -1.03 17.47 -0.18
N SER A 159 -0.38 18.39 0.55
CA SER A 159 0.42 19.46 -0.08
C SER A 159 1.56 18.98 -0.97
N ALA A 160 2.05 17.76 -0.75
CA ALA A 160 3.11 17.18 -1.55
C ALA A 160 2.62 16.56 -2.87
N ASP A 161 1.34 16.26 -2.98
CA ASP A 161 0.72 15.65 -4.15
C ASP A 161 0.36 16.69 -5.22
N TRP A 162 0.33 17.96 -4.84
CA TRP A 162 0.10 19.10 -5.72
C TRP A 162 1.40 19.84 -6.05
N GLY A 163 1.71 20.01 -7.32
CA GLY A 163 2.97 20.66 -7.70
C GLY A 163 3.09 21.04 -9.17
N GLY A 164 2.44 22.14 -9.56
CA GLY A 164 2.56 22.71 -10.90
C GLY A 164 1.33 22.52 -11.79
N GLU A 165 0.27 21.95 -11.27
CA GLU A 165 -1.04 21.88 -11.88
C GLU A 165 -1.64 23.27 -12.00
N GLU A 166 -2.38 23.53 -13.10
CA GLU A 166 -3.14 24.76 -13.30
C GLU A 166 -4.63 24.43 -13.22
N LEU A 167 -5.34 25.02 -12.25
CA LEU A 167 -6.78 24.82 -12.06
C LEU A 167 -7.56 25.98 -12.70
N GLU A 168 -8.60 25.69 -13.46
CA GLU A 168 -9.53 26.68 -14.01
C GLU A 168 -10.98 26.27 -13.68
N GLN A 169 -11.67 27.10 -12.89
CA GLN A 169 -13.11 26.95 -12.71
C GLN A 169 -13.83 27.35 -14.00
N VAL A 170 -14.40 26.37 -14.72
CA VAL A 170 -15.08 26.59 -16.00
C VAL A 170 -16.61 26.63 -15.86
N GLY A 171 -17.13 26.27 -14.69
CA GLY A 171 -18.55 26.31 -14.34
C GLY A 171 -18.79 26.38 -12.84
N ASP A 172 -20.06 26.39 -12.42
CA ASP A 172 -20.39 26.37 -10.99
C ASP A 172 -20.02 25.01 -10.35
N TYR A 173 -20.02 23.93 -11.16
CA TYR A 173 -19.75 22.55 -10.76
C TYR A 173 -18.66 21.89 -11.60
N GLN A 174 -17.92 22.63 -12.41
CA GLN A 174 -16.93 22.07 -13.32
C GLN A 174 -15.59 22.79 -13.21
N ILE A 175 -14.53 21.98 -13.17
CA ILE A 175 -13.13 22.42 -13.06
C ILE A 175 -12.33 21.72 -14.15
N GLU A 176 -11.47 22.47 -14.86
CA GLU A 176 -10.43 21.92 -15.71
C GLU A 176 -9.08 22.00 -14.97
N ILE A 177 -8.33 20.91 -14.96
CA ILE A 177 -7.01 20.82 -14.33
C ILE A 177 -6.00 20.38 -15.38
N THR A 178 -5.07 21.28 -15.71
CA THR A 178 -3.97 20.99 -16.62
C THR A 178 -2.76 20.53 -15.83
N LEU A 179 -2.27 19.33 -16.13
CA LEU A 179 -1.10 18.74 -15.48
C LEU A 179 0.20 19.29 -16.10
N PRO A 180 1.30 19.38 -15.32
CA PRO A 180 2.61 19.78 -15.85
C PRO A 180 3.20 18.80 -16.87
N SER A 181 2.72 17.57 -16.88
CA SER A 181 2.93 16.54 -17.91
C SER A 181 1.76 15.60 -17.94
N PRO A 182 1.41 15.02 -19.10
CA PRO A 182 0.31 14.05 -19.19
C PRO A 182 0.48 12.90 -18.18
N ASN A 183 -0.62 12.47 -17.57
CA ASN A 183 -0.66 11.32 -16.68
C ASN A 183 -2.05 10.67 -16.72
N LEU A 184 -2.15 9.51 -17.35
CA LEU A 184 -3.41 8.75 -17.42
C LEU A 184 -3.80 8.11 -16.08
N LEU A 185 -2.84 7.96 -15.17
CA LEU A 185 -3.07 7.41 -13.83
C LEU A 185 -3.25 8.52 -12.77
N TRP A 186 -3.57 9.74 -13.18
CA TRP A 186 -3.78 10.82 -12.22
C TRP A 186 -4.95 10.58 -11.26
N PRO A 187 -6.10 10.00 -11.68
CA PRO A 187 -7.16 9.62 -10.74
C PRO A 187 -6.74 8.55 -9.72
N GLU A 188 -5.75 7.72 -10.05
CA GLU A 188 -5.16 6.73 -9.14
C GLU A 188 -4.02 7.32 -8.28
N THR A 189 -3.90 8.64 -8.22
CA THR A 189 -3.07 9.36 -7.25
C THR A 189 -3.93 9.96 -6.14
N PHE A 190 -3.29 10.52 -5.11
CA PHE A 190 -4.02 11.18 -4.03
C PHE A 190 -4.41 12.63 -4.35
N ALA A 191 -3.77 13.27 -5.35
CA ALA A 191 -4.02 14.66 -5.68
C ALA A 191 -5.49 14.99 -5.99
N PRO A 192 -6.20 14.29 -6.90
CA PRO A 192 -7.59 14.63 -7.18
C PRO A 192 -8.59 14.08 -6.15
N LEU A 193 -8.16 13.19 -5.26
CA LEU A 193 -9.02 12.49 -4.30
C LEU A 193 -9.11 13.28 -3.00
N GLU A 194 -9.99 14.29 -2.96
CA GLU A 194 -10.09 15.24 -1.85
C GLU A 194 -11.38 15.06 -1.05
N TYR A 195 -11.29 15.31 0.26
CA TYR A 195 -12.46 15.56 1.07
C TYR A 195 -13.01 16.96 0.78
N PRO A 196 -14.33 17.16 0.67
CA PRO A 196 -14.91 18.47 0.48
C PRO A 196 -14.76 19.32 1.75
N VAL A 197 -14.24 20.53 1.61
CA VAL A 197 -14.12 21.49 2.72
C VAL A 197 -14.71 22.82 2.28
N PRO A 198 -15.66 23.43 3.03
CA PRO A 198 -16.30 24.65 2.58
C PRO A 198 -15.34 25.84 2.68
N ARG A 199 -15.22 26.59 1.59
CA ARG A 199 -14.42 27.82 1.54
C ARG A 199 -14.74 28.74 2.71
N GLY A 200 -16.02 28.93 3.01
CA GLY A 200 -16.47 29.85 4.06
C GLY A 200 -15.97 29.50 5.47
N LEU A 201 -15.57 28.24 5.72
CA LEU A 201 -14.98 27.79 6.98
C LEU A 201 -13.48 28.10 7.03
N ILE A 202 -12.75 27.88 5.93
CA ILE A 202 -11.28 27.98 5.91
C ILE A 202 -10.77 29.38 5.53
N GLU A 203 -11.54 30.17 4.77
CA GLU A 203 -11.15 31.51 4.29
C GLU A 203 -10.62 32.45 5.40
N PRO A 204 -11.19 32.51 6.61
CA PRO A 204 -10.64 33.36 7.69
C PRO A 204 -9.22 32.95 8.11
N TYR A 205 -8.89 31.67 8.11
CA TYR A 205 -7.56 31.15 8.43
C TYR A 205 -6.57 31.44 7.31
N VAL A 206 -7.02 31.31 6.05
CA VAL A 206 -6.21 31.62 4.86
C VAL A 206 -5.86 33.11 4.83
N GLU A 207 -6.84 34.01 5.06
CA GLU A 207 -6.60 35.46 5.09
C GLU A 207 -5.62 35.89 6.18
N ASP A 208 -5.64 35.22 7.33
CA ASP A 208 -4.78 35.52 8.48
C ASP A 208 -3.47 34.73 8.50
N GLU A 209 -3.26 33.80 7.55
CA GLU A 209 -2.15 32.82 7.51
C GLU A 209 -2.04 32.03 8.85
N ASP A 210 -3.19 31.64 9.43
CA ASP A 210 -3.28 30.99 10.74
C ASP A 210 -3.41 29.46 10.61
N GLU A 211 -2.31 28.79 10.28
CA GLU A 211 -2.23 27.32 10.19
C GLU A 211 -2.65 26.64 11.50
N GLU A 212 -2.15 27.13 12.64
CA GLU A 212 -2.43 26.54 13.94
C GLU A 212 -3.91 26.67 14.32
N GLY A 213 -4.54 27.80 13.99
CA GLY A 213 -5.97 28.00 14.16
C GLY A 213 -6.78 27.00 13.33
N MET A 214 -6.42 26.80 12.07
CA MET A 214 -7.07 25.83 11.17
C MET A 214 -6.89 24.38 11.65
N ARG A 215 -5.70 24.01 12.14
CA ARG A 215 -5.43 22.67 12.71
C ARG A 215 -6.28 22.36 13.93
N GLN A 216 -6.59 23.36 14.74
CA GLN A 216 -7.30 23.20 16.00
C GLN A 216 -8.77 23.60 15.94
N ASP A 217 -9.26 23.95 14.77
CA ASP A 217 -10.67 24.30 14.61
C ASP A 217 -11.58 23.12 14.92
N LEU A 218 -12.51 23.32 15.87
CA LEU A 218 -13.39 22.23 16.32
C LEU A 218 -14.45 21.85 15.29
N GLU A 219 -14.84 22.78 14.42
CA GLU A 219 -15.82 22.50 13.37
C GLU A 219 -15.21 21.59 12.30
N LEU A 220 -13.91 21.78 12.01
CA LEU A 220 -13.14 20.86 11.15
C LEU A 220 -12.90 19.51 11.82
N ILE A 221 -12.44 19.52 13.08
CA ILE A 221 -12.12 18.29 13.83
C ILE A 221 -13.35 17.42 14.11
N GLU A 222 -14.51 18.04 14.39
CA GLU A 222 -15.76 17.36 14.70
C GLU A 222 -16.65 17.18 13.46
N LEU A 223 -16.13 17.46 12.25
CA LEU A 223 -16.82 17.32 10.95
C LEU A 223 -18.22 17.96 10.92
N GLN A 224 -18.41 19.08 11.66
CA GLN A 224 -19.72 19.70 11.81
C GLN A 224 -20.24 20.33 10.52
N PHE A 225 -19.34 20.57 9.56
CA PHE A 225 -19.65 21.14 8.24
C PHE A 225 -20.17 20.11 7.22
N ALA A 226 -20.11 18.81 7.50
CA ALA A 226 -20.27 17.72 6.52
C ALA A 226 -21.63 17.70 5.78
N GLY A 227 -22.73 18.17 6.39
CA GLY A 227 -24.02 18.26 5.72
C GLY A 227 -24.56 16.92 5.20
N ASN A 228 -24.88 16.87 3.89
CA ASN A 228 -25.32 15.62 3.26
C ASN A 228 -24.20 14.80 2.61
N LEU A 229 -22.94 15.21 2.78
CA LEU A 229 -21.77 14.71 2.06
C LEU A 229 -21.18 13.40 2.60
N GLY A 230 -21.85 12.73 3.53
CA GLY A 230 -21.42 11.45 4.07
C GLY A 230 -22.58 10.62 4.61
N ALA A 231 -22.36 9.31 4.71
CA ALA A 231 -23.37 8.35 5.10
C ALA A 231 -23.88 8.54 6.54
N TYR A 232 -23.04 9.01 7.43
CA TYR A 232 -23.37 9.23 8.84
C TYR A 232 -22.96 10.62 9.29
N THR A 233 -23.53 11.05 10.41
CA THR A 233 -23.14 12.28 11.13
C THR A 233 -22.34 11.89 12.36
N LEU A 234 -21.17 12.46 12.57
CA LEU A 234 -20.35 12.26 13.75
C LEU A 234 -21.11 12.81 14.99
N GLY A 235 -21.30 11.94 15.98
CA GLY A 235 -21.95 12.29 17.24
C GLY A 235 -20.95 12.69 18.32
N GLU A 236 -20.07 11.80 18.69
CA GLU A 236 -19.06 12.02 19.72
C GLU A 236 -17.72 11.38 19.32
N TRP A 237 -16.64 12.06 19.57
CA TRP A 237 -15.28 11.51 19.54
C TRP A 237 -14.67 11.57 20.93
N VAL A 238 -14.37 10.42 21.49
CA VAL A 238 -13.63 10.27 22.74
C VAL A 238 -12.21 9.82 22.40
N ARG A 239 -11.23 10.70 22.58
CA ARG A 239 -9.82 10.36 22.34
C ARG A 239 -9.47 9.07 23.10
N ASP A 240 -8.81 8.14 22.45
CA ASP A 240 -8.50 6.80 22.95
C ASP A 240 -9.72 5.91 23.30
N GLY A 241 -10.95 6.40 23.06
CA GLY A 241 -12.18 5.65 23.31
C GLY A 241 -12.96 5.26 22.05
N GLY A 242 -12.83 6.08 21.02
CA GLY A 242 -13.49 5.85 19.74
C GLY A 242 -14.48 6.96 19.34
N THR A 243 -15.27 6.66 18.30
CA THR A 243 -16.25 7.57 17.71
C THR A 243 -17.63 6.91 17.65
N SER A 244 -18.68 7.74 17.71
CA SER A 244 -20.06 7.31 17.49
C SER A 244 -20.71 8.14 16.40
N TYR A 245 -21.56 7.50 15.61
CA TYR A 245 -22.20 8.10 14.45
C TYR A 245 -23.69 7.77 14.44
N THR A 246 -24.47 8.68 13.89
CA THR A 246 -25.91 8.46 13.61
C THR A 246 -26.15 8.52 12.12
N ARG A 247 -27.09 7.72 11.65
CA ARG A 247 -27.50 7.68 10.24
C ARG A 247 -27.80 9.10 9.73
N ASN A 248 -27.26 9.43 8.56
CA ASN A 248 -27.60 10.65 7.86
C ASN A 248 -28.81 10.44 6.96
N ASP A 249 -29.96 10.97 7.37
CA ASP A 249 -31.21 10.84 6.60
C ASP A 249 -31.24 11.69 5.32
N GLU A 250 -30.29 12.61 5.15
CA GLU A 250 -30.14 13.48 3.99
C GLU A 250 -28.97 13.07 3.08
N TYR A 251 -28.43 11.84 3.26
CA TYR A 251 -27.28 11.34 2.48
C TYR A 251 -27.57 11.38 0.98
N TYR A 252 -26.72 12.10 0.23
CA TYR A 252 -26.97 12.44 -1.18
C TYR A 252 -27.05 11.21 -2.12
N LEU A 253 -26.36 10.11 -1.83
CA LEU A 253 -26.40 8.92 -2.71
C LEU A 253 -27.81 8.31 -2.85
N ARG A 254 -28.73 8.57 -1.95
CA ARG A 254 -30.13 8.17 -2.12
C ARG A 254 -30.82 8.90 -3.26
N ASP A 255 -30.55 10.20 -3.40
CA ASP A 255 -31.09 10.99 -4.51
C ASP A 255 -30.45 10.54 -5.83
N VAL A 256 -29.14 10.21 -5.82
CA VAL A 256 -28.44 9.64 -6.98
C VAL A 256 -29.05 8.31 -7.41
N ALA A 257 -29.36 7.42 -6.47
CA ALA A 257 -30.00 6.13 -6.74
C ALA A 257 -31.42 6.24 -7.32
N GLU A 258 -32.11 7.37 -7.13
CA GLU A 258 -33.42 7.62 -7.79
C GLU A 258 -33.25 7.92 -9.30
N GLU A 259 -32.08 8.39 -9.72
CA GLU A 259 -31.81 8.86 -11.08
C GLU A 259 -30.89 7.90 -11.88
N ASP A 260 -30.10 7.07 -11.19
CA ASP A 260 -29.11 6.19 -11.79
C ASP A 260 -29.24 4.74 -11.24
N ASP A 261 -29.55 3.83 -12.17
CA ASP A 261 -29.74 2.41 -11.84
C ASP A 261 -28.47 1.75 -11.30
N ASP A 262 -27.27 2.26 -11.62
CA ASP A 262 -25.99 1.71 -11.15
C ASP A 262 -25.76 2.00 -9.65
N PHE A 263 -26.47 2.98 -9.09
CA PHE A 263 -26.42 3.34 -7.67
C PHE A 263 -27.58 2.74 -6.83
N GLN A 264 -28.35 1.80 -7.36
CA GLN A 264 -29.54 1.24 -6.68
C GLN A 264 -29.24 0.59 -5.31
N ILE A 265 -28.02 0.09 -5.09
CA ILE A 265 -27.59 -0.43 -3.78
C ILE A 265 -27.65 0.63 -2.67
N PHE A 266 -27.63 1.92 -3.01
CA PHE A 266 -27.68 3.04 -2.07
C PHE A 266 -29.07 3.66 -1.91
N ALA A 267 -30.13 3.07 -2.47
CA ALA A 267 -31.48 3.67 -2.53
C ALA A 267 -32.04 4.12 -1.18
N GLU A 268 -31.75 3.43 -0.10
CA GLU A 268 -32.11 3.80 1.28
C GLU A 268 -30.88 3.86 2.22
N ALA A 269 -29.67 3.86 1.65
CA ALA A 269 -28.42 3.90 2.41
C ALA A 269 -28.31 5.16 3.30
N PRO A 270 -27.55 5.10 4.39
CA PRO A 270 -26.94 3.90 4.97
C PRO A 270 -27.98 3.02 5.66
N TYR A 271 -27.77 1.70 5.68
CA TYR A 271 -28.75 0.74 6.21
C TYR A 271 -28.59 0.45 7.71
N PHE A 272 -27.56 0.92 8.37
CA PHE A 272 -27.51 0.91 9.84
C PHE A 272 -28.07 2.24 10.41
N GLU A 273 -28.80 2.15 11.53
CA GLU A 273 -29.30 3.33 12.26
C GLU A 273 -28.16 4.14 12.87
N ALA A 274 -27.05 3.47 13.17
CA ALA A 274 -25.87 4.06 13.79
C ALA A 274 -24.61 3.24 13.44
N ALA A 275 -23.45 3.85 13.61
CA ALA A 275 -22.16 3.15 13.60
C ALA A 275 -21.34 3.57 14.83
N GLU A 276 -20.57 2.64 15.37
CA GLU A 276 -19.62 2.88 16.46
C GLU A 276 -18.26 2.30 16.09
N LEU A 277 -17.21 3.08 16.27
CA LEU A 277 -15.83 2.63 16.16
C LEU A 277 -15.19 2.73 17.55
N GLN A 278 -14.82 1.60 18.13
CA GLN A 278 -14.22 1.53 19.45
C GLN A 278 -12.72 1.29 19.38
N ILE A 279 -11.96 1.94 20.26
CA ILE A 279 -10.54 1.70 20.41
C ILE A 279 -10.33 0.62 21.46
N ILE A 280 -9.80 -0.54 21.05
CA ILE A 280 -9.45 -1.65 21.92
C ILE A 280 -7.99 -2.06 21.61
N GLU A 281 -7.05 -1.57 22.40
CA GLU A 281 -5.61 -1.75 22.15
C GLU A 281 -5.19 -3.23 22.13
N GLU A 282 -5.75 -4.06 23.01
CA GLU A 282 -5.35 -5.46 23.14
C GLU A 282 -6.06 -6.36 22.14
N GLU A 283 -5.30 -7.01 21.25
CA GLU A 283 -5.79 -7.89 20.19
C GLU A 283 -6.74 -8.99 20.69
N SER A 284 -6.36 -9.68 21.77
CA SER A 284 -7.21 -10.73 22.36
C SER A 284 -8.56 -10.21 22.83
N SER A 285 -8.61 -8.92 23.22
CA SER A 285 -9.86 -8.26 23.63
C SER A 285 -10.73 -7.89 22.42
N ARG A 286 -10.10 -7.48 21.29
CA ARG A 286 -10.83 -7.28 20.02
C ARG A 286 -11.47 -8.58 19.53
N VAL A 287 -10.68 -9.66 19.50
CA VAL A 287 -11.18 -10.98 19.10
C VAL A 287 -12.33 -11.44 20.01
N ALA A 288 -12.23 -11.21 21.33
CA ALA A 288 -13.30 -11.54 22.27
C ALA A 288 -14.56 -10.70 22.05
N ALA A 289 -14.46 -9.44 21.61
CA ALA A 289 -15.62 -8.62 21.26
C ALA A 289 -16.39 -9.21 20.07
N LEU A 290 -15.70 -9.71 19.05
CA LEU A 290 -16.34 -10.44 17.95
C LEU A 290 -17.03 -11.74 18.43
N GLU A 291 -16.34 -12.55 19.25
CA GLU A 291 -16.90 -13.79 19.80
C GLU A 291 -18.17 -13.57 20.64
N THR A 292 -18.27 -12.43 21.32
CA THR A 292 -19.42 -12.09 22.16
C THR A 292 -20.52 -11.34 21.42
N GLY A 293 -20.25 -10.90 20.19
CA GLY A 293 -21.15 -10.07 19.40
C GLY A 293 -21.19 -8.60 19.86
N ASP A 294 -20.15 -8.14 20.56
CA ASP A 294 -19.96 -6.73 20.91
C ASP A 294 -19.24 -5.95 19.79
N ALA A 295 -18.66 -6.66 18.81
CA ALA A 295 -18.13 -6.13 17.55
C ALA A 295 -18.66 -6.92 16.36
N ASP A 296 -18.88 -6.25 15.24
CA ASP A 296 -19.34 -6.83 13.98
C ASP A 296 -18.19 -7.10 13.01
N HIS A 297 -17.03 -6.50 13.26
CA HIS A 297 -15.82 -6.68 12.47
C HIS A 297 -14.57 -6.66 13.35
N VAL A 298 -13.58 -7.52 13.03
CA VAL A 298 -12.25 -7.56 13.65
C VAL A 298 -11.25 -8.19 12.70
N THR A 299 -10.10 -7.56 12.48
CA THR A 299 -8.93 -8.22 11.86
C THR A 299 -8.41 -9.30 12.79
N LEU A 300 -8.24 -10.51 12.28
CA LEU A 300 -7.88 -11.71 13.05
C LEU A 300 -6.40 -12.07 12.87
N PRO A 301 -5.69 -12.48 13.92
CA PRO A 301 -4.40 -13.10 13.75
C PRO A 301 -4.54 -14.52 13.12
N PRO A 302 -3.50 -15.03 12.42
CA PRO A 302 -3.58 -16.27 11.64
C PRO A 302 -4.10 -17.50 12.41
N ASP A 303 -3.73 -17.65 13.68
CA ASP A 303 -4.18 -18.77 14.51
C ASP A 303 -5.68 -18.68 14.87
N ARG A 304 -6.22 -17.48 14.98
CA ARG A 304 -7.64 -17.24 15.19
C ARG A 304 -8.43 -17.36 13.90
N GLY A 305 -7.89 -16.84 12.78
CA GLY A 305 -8.48 -17.03 11.46
C GLY A 305 -8.70 -18.50 11.13
N GLU A 306 -7.70 -19.36 11.35
CA GLU A 306 -7.84 -20.81 11.16
C GLU A 306 -8.93 -21.42 12.07
N GLN A 307 -9.03 -20.98 13.33
CA GLN A 307 -10.06 -21.44 14.26
C GLN A 307 -11.47 -21.01 13.83
N PHE A 308 -11.66 -19.73 13.47
CA PHE A 308 -12.96 -19.18 13.10
C PHE A 308 -13.48 -19.72 11.76
N ARG A 309 -12.62 -20.03 10.81
CA ARG A 309 -13.03 -20.72 9.57
C ARG A 309 -13.71 -22.07 9.79
N GLN A 310 -13.60 -22.64 11.00
CA GLN A 310 -14.24 -23.89 11.40
C GLN A 310 -15.50 -23.67 12.26
N ASP A 311 -15.87 -22.41 12.52
CA ASP A 311 -16.97 -22.02 13.40
C ASP A 311 -18.01 -21.18 12.63
N ASP A 312 -19.25 -21.66 12.56
CA ASP A 312 -20.36 -20.96 11.90
C ASP A 312 -20.80 -19.66 12.62
N SER A 313 -20.21 -19.35 13.78
CA SER A 313 -20.53 -18.13 14.55
C SER A 313 -19.82 -16.87 14.04
N THR A 314 -18.86 -17.01 13.14
CA THR A 314 -18.08 -15.91 12.57
C THR A 314 -17.87 -16.19 11.09
N ARG A 315 -18.08 -15.21 10.24
CA ARG A 315 -17.66 -15.25 8.84
C ARG A 315 -16.23 -14.79 8.76
N VAL A 316 -15.38 -15.55 8.06
CA VAL A 316 -13.98 -15.16 7.81
C VAL A 316 -13.82 -14.84 6.33
N VAL A 317 -13.48 -13.61 6.04
CA VAL A 317 -13.15 -13.11 4.72
C VAL A 317 -11.64 -12.92 4.63
N LEU A 318 -11.04 -13.31 3.51
CA LEU A 318 -9.63 -13.12 3.24
C LEU A 318 -9.49 -12.01 2.19
N ALA A 319 -9.02 -10.85 2.62
CA ALA A 319 -8.83 -9.72 1.75
C ALA A 319 -7.36 -9.63 1.29
N ASP A 320 -7.15 -9.63 -0.01
CA ASP A 320 -5.82 -9.46 -0.59
C ASP A 320 -5.29 -8.05 -0.31
N THR A 321 -3.99 -7.94 -0.03
CA THR A 321 -3.34 -6.67 0.26
C THR A 321 -2.15 -6.40 -0.66
N PRO A 322 -1.80 -5.13 -0.91
CA PRO A 322 -0.62 -4.77 -1.69
C PRO A 322 0.67 -4.85 -0.87
N PHE A 323 0.60 -5.32 0.37
CA PHE A 323 1.75 -5.36 1.27
C PHE A 323 2.59 -6.61 1.01
N ASN A 324 3.78 -6.40 0.44
CA ASN A 324 4.70 -7.49 0.16
C ASN A 324 5.66 -7.77 1.32
N ASN A 325 6.12 -9.01 1.37
CA ASN A 325 7.21 -9.44 2.22
C ASN A 325 8.42 -9.77 1.35
N VAL A 326 9.54 -9.14 1.63
CA VAL A 326 10.78 -9.34 0.89
C VAL A 326 11.95 -9.61 1.84
N LEU A 327 12.93 -10.35 1.34
CA LEU A 327 14.24 -10.44 1.95
C LEU A 327 15.17 -9.49 1.19
N SER A 328 15.57 -8.40 1.83
CA SER A 328 16.50 -7.43 1.24
C SER A 328 17.93 -7.92 1.34
N VAL A 329 18.75 -7.58 0.35
CA VAL A 329 20.16 -7.92 0.28
C VAL A 329 21.00 -6.65 0.09
N ASN A 330 22.10 -6.52 0.81
CA ASN A 330 22.95 -5.35 0.74
C ASN A 330 23.97 -5.44 -0.40
N MET A 331 23.68 -4.79 -1.52
CA MET A 331 24.56 -4.71 -2.68
C MET A 331 25.61 -3.58 -2.59
N ARG A 332 25.61 -2.79 -1.48
CA ARG A 332 26.62 -1.77 -1.23
C ARG A 332 27.95 -2.39 -0.79
N ASP A 333 29.02 -1.60 -0.75
CA ASP A 333 30.38 -2.08 -0.47
C ASP A 333 30.54 -2.58 0.98
N ASN A 334 29.63 -2.21 1.88
CA ASN A 334 29.57 -2.75 3.25
C ASN A 334 28.67 -3.97 3.42
N GLY A 335 28.09 -4.50 2.33
CA GLY A 335 27.40 -5.79 2.30
C GLY A 335 28.35 -6.98 2.11
N TRP A 336 27.82 -8.18 2.17
CA TRP A 336 28.57 -9.42 2.01
C TRP A 336 29.72 -9.57 3.03
N THR A 337 29.36 -9.72 4.28
CA THR A 337 30.34 -9.74 5.40
C THR A 337 31.22 -10.98 5.44
N ALA A 338 30.95 -12.01 4.64
CA ALA A 338 31.66 -13.29 4.63
C ALA A 338 33.09 -13.22 4.05
N GLY A 339 33.42 -12.22 3.24
CA GLY A 339 34.75 -12.14 2.62
C GLY A 339 34.88 -11.05 1.55
N PRO A 340 35.90 -11.11 0.71
CA PRO A 340 36.09 -10.11 -0.35
C PRO A 340 35.02 -10.21 -1.45
N GLY A 341 34.76 -9.11 -2.12
CA GLY A 341 33.71 -9.01 -3.14
C GLY A 341 32.31 -8.88 -2.53
N ASN A 342 31.29 -8.89 -3.36
CA ASN A 342 29.89 -8.88 -2.93
C ASN A 342 29.03 -9.65 -3.95
N LEU A 343 28.69 -10.90 -3.65
CA LEU A 343 27.90 -11.78 -4.52
C LEU A 343 26.46 -11.26 -4.72
N PHE A 344 25.90 -10.47 -3.80
CA PHE A 344 24.58 -9.87 -4.00
C PHE A 344 24.52 -8.93 -5.20
N GLN A 345 25.65 -8.43 -5.68
CA GLN A 345 25.71 -7.60 -6.89
C GLN A 345 25.51 -8.41 -8.18
N VAL A 346 25.66 -9.73 -8.12
CA VAL A 346 25.49 -10.65 -9.26
C VAL A 346 24.04 -11.12 -9.33
N LYS A 347 23.41 -10.94 -10.47
CA LYS A 347 21.99 -11.26 -10.67
C LYS A 347 21.71 -12.74 -10.40
N GLU A 348 22.50 -13.66 -10.96
CA GLU A 348 22.34 -15.09 -10.81
C GLU A 348 22.43 -15.52 -9.33
N PHE A 349 23.19 -14.81 -8.50
CA PHE A 349 23.21 -15.09 -7.06
C PHE A 349 21.90 -14.66 -6.38
N ARG A 350 21.32 -13.51 -6.76
CA ARG A 350 20.01 -13.11 -6.24
C ARG A 350 18.89 -14.05 -6.71
N GLN A 351 18.95 -14.51 -7.96
CA GLN A 351 18.07 -15.56 -8.47
C GLN A 351 18.23 -16.87 -7.68
N ALA A 352 19.47 -17.25 -7.35
CA ALA A 352 19.74 -18.42 -6.51
C ALA A 352 19.12 -18.30 -5.12
N LEU A 353 19.18 -17.13 -4.50
CA LEU A 353 18.52 -16.87 -3.22
C LEU A 353 17.00 -17.03 -3.33
N ALA A 354 16.39 -16.49 -4.38
CA ALA A 354 14.95 -16.61 -4.61
C ALA A 354 14.54 -18.08 -4.90
N ALA A 355 15.34 -18.79 -5.70
CA ALA A 355 15.12 -20.20 -6.04
C ALA A 355 15.39 -21.16 -4.87
N ALA A 356 16.13 -20.74 -3.85
CA ALA A 356 16.43 -21.60 -2.71
C ALA A 356 15.29 -21.66 -1.67
N ILE A 357 14.35 -20.71 -1.69
CA ILE A 357 13.27 -20.59 -0.70
C ILE A 357 11.99 -21.24 -1.24
N ASN A 358 11.54 -22.33 -0.62
CA ASN A 358 10.27 -22.98 -0.95
C ASN A 358 9.09 -22.10 -0.53
N LYS A 359 8.52 -21.34 -1.46
CA LYS A 359 7.44 -20.38 -1.14
C LYS A 359 6.14 -21.06 -0.67
N PRO A 360 5.64 -22.13 -1.32
CA PRO A 360 4.48 -22.86 -0.78
C PRO A 360 4.70 -23.34 0.66
N GLU A 361 5.90 -23.88 0.97
CA GLU A 361 6.21 -24.36 2.32
C GLU A 361 6.38 -23.19 3.32
N LEU A 362 6.93 -22.05 2.89
CA LEU A 362 6.98 -20.83 3.67
C LEU A 362 5.55 -20.36 4.03
N ILE A 363 4.64 -20.34 3.07
CA ILE A 363 3.25 -19.93 3.27
C ILE A 363 2.56 -20.87 4.27
N GLU A 364 2.63 -22.17 4.07
CA GLU A 364 2.01 -23.15 4.96
C GLU A 364 2.67 -23.18 6.35
N GLY A 365 3.99 -23.13 6.41
CA GLY A 365 4.76 -23.33 7.65
C GLY A 365 4.84 -22.10 8.55
N VAL A 366 5.02 -20.91 7.97
CA VAL A 366 5.17 -19.65 8.69
C VAL A 366 3.85 -18.88 8.73
N TYR A 367 3.19 -18.70 7.59
CA TYR A 367 1.99 -17.89 7.46
C TYR A 367 0.68 -18.68 7.53
N ARG A 368 0.74 -20.01 7.78
CA ARG A 368 -0.43 -20.88 7.97
C ARG A 368 -1.43 -20.88 6.81
N GLY A 369 -0.95 -20.65 5.59
CA GLY A 369 -1.77 -20.57 4.39
C GLY A 369 -2.44 -19.23 4.14
N PHE A 370 -2.13 -18.17 4.93
CA PHE A 370 -2.75 -16.86 4.80
C PHE A 370 -1.86 -15.84 4.09
N HIS A 371 -1.14 -16.26 3.07
CA HIS A 371 -0.35 -15.40 2.20
C HIS A 371 -0.41 -15.91 0.78
N ASN A 372 -0.19 -15.00 -0.18
CA ASN A 372 -0.05 -15.30 -1.59
C ASN A 372 1.44 -15.30 -1.99
N GLU A 373 1.80 -16.06 -3.02
CA GLU A 373 3.16 -16.10 -3.54
C GLU A 373 3.52 -14.77 -4.23
N HIS A 374 4.75 -14.33 -4.06
CA HIS A 374 5.26 -13.09 -4.64
C HIS A 374 6.36 -13.39 -5.66
N TYR A 375 6.10 -13.12 -6.93
CA TYR A 375 7.04 -13.36 -8.02
C TYR A 375 7.53 -12.11 -8.72
N THR A 376 6.70 -11.06 -8.75
CA THR A 376 7.08 -9.76 -9.28
C THR A 376 6.52 -8.64 -8.42
N TRP A 377 6.88 -7.38 -8.69
CA TRP A 377 6.56 -6.24 -7.82
C TRP A 377 5.11 -5.75 -7.95
N GLN A 378 4.20 -6.65 -8.34
CA GLN A 378 2.77 -6.41 -8.31
C GLN A 378 2.05 -7.68 -7.85
N PRO A 379 1.02 -7.57 -7.02
CA PRO A 379 0.17 -8.70 -6.63
C PRO A 379 -0.67 -9.17 -7.81
N GLU A 380 -1.12 -10.43 -7.77
CA GLU A 380 -1.91 -11.03 -8.85
C GLU A 380 -3.25 -10.33 -9.11
N PHE A 381 -3.85 -9.68 -8.10
CA PHE A 381 -5.09 -8.94 -8.27
C PHE A 381 -4.90 -7.58 -8.97
N SER A 382 -3.68 -7.10 -9.12
CA SER A 382 -3.40 -5.86 -9.85
C SER A 382 -3.59 -6.05 -11.36
N GLU A 383 -4.28 -5.11 -12.01
CA GLU A 383 -4.41 -5.10 -13.48
C GLU A 383 -3.06 -5.02 -14.21
N TRP A 384 -2.02 -4.53 -13.52
CA TRP A 384 -0.66 -4.39 -14.03
C TRP A 384 0.18 -5.66 -13.84
N PHE A 385 -0.40 -6.71 -13.28
CA PHE A 385 0.29 -8.00 -13.13
C PHE A 385 0.47 -8.66 -14.50
N PRO A 386 1.71 -9.01 -14.91
CA PRO A 386 1.98 -9.49 -16.27
C PRO A 386 1.45 -10.91 -16.55
N GLY A 387 0.94 -11.60 -15.52
CA GLY A 387 0.56 -13.01 -15.61
C GLY A 387 1.72 -13.95 -15.28
N THR A 388 1.40 -15.11 -14.70
CA THR A 388 2.41 -16.11 -14.27
C THR A 388 3.12 -16.78 -15.43
N ASP A 389 2.49 -16.83 -16.63
CA ASP A 389 3.08 -17.45 -17.82
C ASP A 389 4.35 -16.71 -18.32
N ASP A 390 4.47 -15.42 -18.02
CA ASP A 390 5.59 -14.56 -18.43
C ASP A 390 6.66 -14.39 -17.33
N LEU A 391 6.46 -15.02 -16.17
CA LEU A 391 7.36 -14.94 -15.02
C LEU A 391 8.10 -16.24 -14.76
N THR A 392 9.33 -16.14 -14.27
CA THR A 392 10.02 -17.28 -13.66
C THR A 392 9.51 -17.45 -12.22
N LEU A 393 8.93 -18.60 -11.91
CA LEU A 393 8.39 -18.88 -10.58
C LEU A 393 9.52 -19.30 -9.63
N TRP A 394 10.34 -18.32 -9.21
CA TRP A 394 11.45 -18.54 -8.30
C TRP A 394 10.98 -19.05 -6.94
N GLY A 395 11.51 -20.22 -6.52
CA GLY A 395 11.15 -20.85 -5.24
C GLY A 395 9.87 -21.70 -5.26
N HIS A 396 9.29 -21.97 -6.46
CA HIS A 396 8.17 -22.91 -6.59
C HIS A 396 8.67 -24.30 -7.01
N PRO A 397 8.53 -25.34 -6.14
CA PRO A 397 9.18 -26.65 -6.37
C PRO A 397 8.60 -27.45 -7.53
N ASP A 398 7.33 -27.27 -7.87
CA ASP A 398 6.63 -28.08 -8.87
C ASP A 398 6.48 -27.36 -10.22
N GLU A 399 6.36 -26.03 -10.23
CA GLU A 399 6.02 -25.23 -11.41
C GLU A 399 7.12 -24.24 -11.81
N GLY A 400 8.17 -24.09 -10.99
CA GLY A 400 9.20 -23.08 -11.14
C GLY A 400 10.63 -23.59 -10.96
N VAL A 401 11.50 -22.71 -10.49
CA VAL A 401 12.94 -22.96 -10.25
C VAL A 401 13.20 -23.07 -8.75
N TYR A 402 13.66 -24.24 -8.29
CA TYR A 402 13.89 -24.51 -6.86
C TYR A 402 14.99 -25.57 -6.62
N GLY A 403 15.63 -25.52 -5.45
CA GLY A 403 16.50 -26.59 -4.93
C GLY A 403 17.82 -26.73 -5.70
N ASP A 404 18.04 -27.86 -6.38
CA ASP A 404 19.29 -28.12 -7.12
C ASP A 404 19.61 -27.05 -8.17
N GLU A 405 18.58 -26.45 -8.79
CA GLU A 405 18.72 -25.38 -9.79
C GLU A 405 19.22 -24.08 -9.15
N ALA A 406 18.89 -23.82 -7.88
CA ALA A 406 19.42 -22.67 -7.14
C ALA A 406 20.95 -22.78 -6.99
N ARG A 407 21.48 -23.99 -6.78
CA ARG A 407 22.91 -24.22 -6.71
C ARG A 407 23.62 -24.00 -8.05
N ASP A 408 23.01 -24.43 -9.16
CA ASP A 408 23.53 -24.18 -10.51
C ASP A 408 23.63 -22.67 -10.79
N LEU A 409 22.71 -21.87 -10.28
CA LEU A 409 22.74 -20.39 -10.36
C LEU A 409 23.89 -19.80 -9.52
N VAL A 410 24.16 -20.33 -8.32
CA VAL A 410 25.37 -19.92 -7.57
C VAL A 410 26.64 -20.20 -8.36
N GLU A 411 26.79 -21.41 -8.96
CA GLU A 411 27.96 -21.73 -9.78
C GLU A 411 28.13 -20.76 -10.95
N GLN A 412 27.02 -20.36 -11.59
CA GLN A 412 27.04 -19.34 -12.66
C GLN A 412 27.45 -17.95 -12.12
N ALA A 413 27.02 -17.59 -10.91
CA ALA A 413 27.42 -16.33 -10.27
C ALA A 413 28.91 -16.32 -9.92
N LEU A 414 29.45 -17.45 -9.44
CA LEU A 414 30.89 -17.57 -9.13
C LEU A 414 31.78 -17.41 -10.37
N ASP A 415 31.30 -17.78 -11.57
CA ASP A 415 32.04 -17.58 -12.83
C ASP A 415 32.13 -16.10 -13.25
N GLN A 416 31.36 -15.20 -12.62
CA GLN A 416 31.30 -13.76 -12.97
C GLN A 416 32.11 -12.85 -12.05
N ILE A 417 32.65 -13.38 -10.96
CA ILE A 417 33.46 -12.61 -10.00
C ILE A 417 34.94 -12.99 -10.10
N ASP A 418 35.80 -12.09 -9.64
CA ASP A 418 37.25 -12.30 -9.64
C ASP A 418 37.76 -13.09 -8.41
N GLU A 419 36.92 -13.21 -7.36
CA GLU A 419 37.24 -13.86 -6.12
C GLU A 419 37.05 -15.38 -6.20
N ASP A 420 37.97 -16.15 -5.61
CA ASP A 420 38.01 -17.61 -5.69
C ASP A 420 37.05 -18.30 -4.70
N TYR A 421 35.76 -17.90 -4.66
CA TYR A 421 34.72 -18.68 -3.96
C TYR A 421 34.48 -20.01 -4.67
N SER A 422 34.12 -21.04 -3.93
CA SER A 422 33.91 -22.36 -4.50
C SER A 422 33.08 -23.25 -3.57
N TYR A 423 32.67 -24.41 -4.06
CA TYR A 423 32.09 -25.44 -3.22
C TYR A 423 33.11 -26.48 -2.75
N ASP A 424 33.12 -26.80 -1.42
CA ASP A 424 33.78 -27.99 -0.86
C ASP A 424 32.69 -29.02 -0.46
N GLY A 425 32.39 -29.94 -1.32
CA GLY A 425 31.22 -30.79 -1.21
C GLY A 425 29.94 -30.01 -1.40
N ASP A 426 29.11 -29.93 -0.36
CA ASP A 426 27.86 -29.18 -0.37
C ASP A 426 27.98 -27.79 0.30
N THR A 427 29.19 -27.44 0.76
CA THR A 427 29.43 -26.19 1.49
C THR A 427 30.04 -25.13 0.59
N LEU A 428 29.44 -23.96 0.52
CA LEU A 428 30.01 -22.78 -0.12
C LEU A 428 31.11 -22.20 0.76
N VAL A 429 32.31 -22.09 0.22
CA VAL A 429 33.50 -21.61 0.95
C VAL A 429 34.09 -20.33 0.35
N THR A 430 34.64 -19.51 1.24
CA THR A 430 35.38 -18.31 0.90
C THR A 430 36.71 -18.62 0.20
N PRO A 431 37.40 -17.64 -0.41
CA PRO A 431 38.75 -17.82 -0.95
C PRO A 431 39.78 -18.36 0.04
N ASP A 432 39.58 -18.16 1.34
CA ASP A 432 40.44 -18.70 2.41
C ASP A 432 40.05 -20.15 2.81
N GLY A 433 38.98 -20.70 2.23
CA GLY A 433 38.50 -22.07 2.48
C GLY A 433 37.66 -22.20 3.75
N GLU A 434 37.15 -21.11 4.30
CA GLU A 434 36.21 -21.11 5.39
C GLU A 434 34.76 -21.15 4.85
N GLN A 435 33.83 -21.75 5.56
CA GLN A 435 32.40 -21.73 5.20
C GLN A 435 31.91 -20.27 5.11
N VAL A 436 31.09 -19.97 4.11
CA VAL A 436 30.42 -18.67 4.01
C VAL A 436 29.39 -18.58 5.15
N GLU A 437 29.51 -17.52 5.96
CA GLU A 437 28.59 -17.19 7.03
C GLU A 437 28.06 -15.77 6.82
N LEU A 438 26.75 -15.60 6.72
CA LEU A 438 26.08 -14.34 6.49
C LEU A 438 25.14 -13.97 7.66
N GLN A 439 24.76 -12.70 7.74
CA GLN A 439 23.97 -12.15 8.83
C GLN A 439 22.58 -11.76 8.34
N LEU A 440 21.53 -12.24 8.98
CA LEU A 440 20.16 -11.78 8.79
C LEU A 440 19.71 -10.95 9.98
N TYR A 441 19.19 -9.77 9.71
CA TYR A 441 18.57 -8.91 10.72
C TYR A 441 17.05 -8.95 10.56
N TYR A 442 16.33 -9.13 11.68
CA TYR A 442 14.87 -9.17 11.71
C TYR A 442 14.33 -8.38 12.90
N ASN A 443 13.10 -7.89 12.80
CA ASN A 443 12.47 -7.11 13.87
C ASN A 443 12.27 -7.96 15.12
N ALA A 444 12.88 -7.52 16.23
CA ALA A 444 12.81 -8.22 17.53
C ALA A 444 11.38 -8.31 18.12
N ALA A 445 10.46 -7.47 17.65
CA ALA A 445 9.06 -7.48 18.07
C ALA A 445 8.19 -8.44 17.22
N SER A 446 8.73 -9.03 16.13
CA SER A 446 7.97 -9.89 15.22
C SER A 446 8.34 -11.36 15.35
N GLU A 447 7.45 -12.15 15.93
CA GLU A 447 7.58 -13.62 15.99
C GLU A 447 7.56 -14.23 14.57
N THR A 448 6.75 -13.66 13.68
CA THR A 448 6.65 -14.11 12.28
C THR A 448 7.98 -13.95 11.54
N GLN A 449 8.68 -12.80 11.72
CA GLN A 449 10.00 -12.60 11.12
C GLN A 449 11.07 -13.52 11.73
N GLU A 450 10.99 -13.85 13.01
CA GLU A 450 11.87 -14.85 13.65
C GLU A 450 11.67 -16.23 13.03
N LEU A 451 10.41 -16.67 12.87
CA LEU A 451 10.06 -17.95 12.24
C LEU A 451 10.52 -18.00 10.79
N ALA A 452 10.24 -16.94 10.02
CA ALA A 452 10.70 -16.82 8.63
C ALA A 452 12.23 -16.85 8.53
N GLY A 453 12.94 -16.13 9.40
CA GLY A 453 14.40 -16.18 9.48
C GLY A 453 14.93 -17.58 9.74
N GLY A 454 14.29 -18.34 10.62
CA GLY A 454 14.60 -19.75 10.87
C GLY A 454 14.41 -20.61 9.61
N PHE A 455 13.33 -20.39 8.90
CA PHE A 455 13.04 -21.08 7.64
C PHE A 455 14.09 -20.75 6.56
N PHE A 456 14.42 -19.47 6.36
CA PHE A 456 15.45 -19.06 5.38
C PHE A 456 16.83 -19.66 5.69
N ARG A 457 17.20 -19.71 6.98
CA ARG A 457 18.46 -20.34 7.39
C ARG A 457 18.52 -21.79 6.95
N ASP A 458 17.47 -22.57 7.21
CA ASP A 458 17.43 -23.98 6.93
C ASP A 458 17.43 -24.23 5.39
N GLU A 459 16.67 -23.45 4.61
CA GLU A 459 16.64 -23.49 3.15
C GLU A 459 18.00 -23.11 2.52
N PHE A 460 18.64 -22.05 2.98
CA PHE A 460 19.93 -21.63 2.44
C PHE A 460 21.08 -22.59 2.82
N GLU A 461 21.04 -23.22 4.01
CA GLU A 461 22.00 -24.22 4.37
C GLU A 461 21.86 -25.48 3.50
N GLU A 462 20.62 -25.92 3.26
CA GLU A 462 20.33 -27.11 2.46
C GLU A 462 20.63 -26.88 0.97
N ASN A 463 20.08 -25.81 0.38
CA ASN A 463 20.11 -25.60 -1.06
C ASN A 463 21.38 -24.88 -1.55
N LEU A 464 21.94 -23.95 -0.76
CA LEU A 464 23.06 -23.09 -1.17
C LEU A 464 24.37 -23.35 -0.39
N GLY A 465 24.31 -24.07 0.73
CA GLY A 465 25.50 -24.52 1.48
C GLY A 465 26.19 -23.43 2.30
N PHE A 466 25.54 -22.31 2.62
CA PHE A 466 26.08 -21.31 3.54
C PHE A 466 25.24 -21.22 4.83
N THR A 467 25.87 -20.71 5.89
CA THR A 467 25.19 -20.50 7.19
C THR A 467 24.61 -19.09 7.28
N LEU A 468 23.37 -18.98 7.76
CA LEU A 468 22.70 -17.73 8.07
C LEU A 468 22.59 -17.53 9.59
N ASN A 469 23.26 -16.50 10.12
CA ASN A 469 23.17 -16.12 11.51
C ASN A 469 22.02 -15.14 11.72
N LEU A 470 21.11 -15.45 12.63
CA LEU A 470 19.90 -14.67 12.89
C LEU A 470 20.16 -13.64 14.00
N ASN A 471 19.88 -12.36 13.72
CA ASN A 471 20.08 -11.24 14.63
C ASN A 471 18.77 -10.49 14.82
N SER A 472 18.20 -10.54 16.01
CA SER A 472 17.03 -9.72 16.34
C SER A 472 17.46 -8.29 16.66
N ILE A 473 16.75 -7.30 16.07
CA ILE A 473 17.06 -5.88 16.22
C ILE A 473 15.76 -5.08 16.32
N ASN A 474 15.79 -3.94 17.00
CA ASN A 474 14.67 -3.02 16.95
C ASN A 474 14.54 -2.42 15.53
N GLY A 475 13.32 -2.33 14.99
CA GLY A 475 13.08 -1.86 13.62
C GLY A 475 13.60 -0.45 13.35
N THR A 476 13.40 0.49 14.28
CA THR A 476 13.94 1.85 14.17
C THR A 476 15.48 1.82 14.14
N GLN A 477 16.10 1.05 15.02
CA GLN A 477 17.55 0.90 15.02
C GLN A 477 18.06 0.29 13.72
N PHE A 478 17.38 -0.73 13.17
CA PHE A 478 17.76 -1.30 11.88
C PHE A 478 17.67 -0.28 10.77
N SER A 479 16.59 0.51 10.73
CA SER A 479 16.41 1.57 9.74
C SER A 479 17.51 2.63 9.82
N GLU A 480 17.83 3.13 11.01
CA GLU A 480 18.76 4.24 11.21
C GLU A 480 20.25 3.84 11.09
N GLU A 481 20.63 2.63 11.51
CA GLU A 481 22.04 2.22 11.58
C GLU A 481 22.47 1.32 10.41
N TYR A 482 21.54 0.55 9.79
CA TYR A 482 21.86 -0.49 8.81
C TYR A 482 21.18 -0.24 7.45
N TRP A 483 19.88 0.07 7.44
CA TRP A 483 19.06 0.03 6.23
C TRP A 483 19.07 1.34 5.44
N SER A 484 18.78 2.44 6.08
CA SER A 484 18.65 3.76 5.46
C SER A 484 19.31 4.83 6.33
N ALA A 485 19.04 6.11 6.06
CA ALA A 485 19.52 7.22 6.86
C ALA A 485 21.07 7.34 6.94
N SER A 486 21.77 7.13 5.81
CA SER A 486 23.22 7.32 5.75
C SER A 486 23.63 8.77 6.00
N ASP A 487 24.63 8.98 6.89
CA ASP A 487 25.25 10.28 7.13
C ASP A 487 26.31 10.63 6.05
N ASP A 488 26.86 9.63 5.37
CA ASP A 488 27.83 9.81 4.28
C ASP A 488 27.11 9.86 2.94
N ILE A 489 26.96 11.07 2.39
CA ILE A 489 26.17 11.36 1.20
C ILE A 489 27.08 11.91 0.12
N ALA A 490 26.94 11.42 -1.10
CA ALA A 490 27.70 11.87 -2.26
C ALA A 490 27.40 13.34 -2.60
N GLU A 491 28.34 14.01 -3.23
CA GLU A 491 28.09 15.35 -3.77
C GLU A 491 27.10 15.28 -4.96
N PRO A 492 26.16 16.24 -5.09
CA PRO A 492 25.28 16.31 -6.26
C PRO A 492 26.05 16.29 -7.58
N GLY A 493 25.62 15.46 -8.52
CA GLY A 493 26.29 15.25 -9.80
C GLY A 493 27.34 14.13 -9.78
N THR A 494 27.52 13.42 -8.67
CA THR A 494 28.33 12.20 -8.64
C THR A 494 27.72 11.18 -9.60
N SER A 495 28.57 10.53 -10.41
CA SER A 495 28.14 9.55 -11.40
C SER A 495 29.05 8.35 -11.49
N ILE A 496 28.47 7.23 -11.91
CA ILE A 496 29.19 6.00 -12.25
C ILE A 496 28.71 5.46 -13.59
N THR A 497 29.49 4.56 -14.17
CA THR A 497 29.04 3.73 -15.30
C THR A 497 28.97 2.28 -14.82
N TYR A 498 27.79 1.67 -14.87
CA TYR A 498 27.55 0.27 -14.55
C TYR A 498 26.96 -0.42 -15.77
N GLN A 499 27.58 -1.50 -16.24
CA GLN A 499 27.17 -2.26 -17.44
C GLN A 499 26.88 -1.38 -18.68
N GLY A 500 27.65 -0.30 -18.85
CA GLY A 500 27.53 0.62 -19.98
C GLY A 500 26.43 1.68 -19.84
N LYS A 501 25.72 1.72 -18.74
CA LYS A 501 24.74 2.73 -18.39
C LYS A 501 25.35 3.74 -17.41
N GLU A 502 25.01 5.01 -17.57
CA GLU A 502 25.42 6.07 -16.65
C GLU A 502 24.34 6.30 -15.61
N PHE A 503 24.73 6.27 -14.33
CA PHE A 503 23.89 6.62 -13.19
C PHE A 503 24.43 7.91 -12.59
N VAL A 504 23.55 8.93 -12.46
CA VAL A 504 23.91 10.26 -11.94
C VAL A 504 23.04 10.61 -10.75
N TRP A 505 23.65 10.82 -9.58
CA TRP A 505 22.96 11.28 -8.37
C TRP A 505 22.88 12.80 -8.37
N GLU A 506 21.82 13.36 -8.92
CA GLU A 506 21.62 14.82 -8.95
C GLU A 506 21.18 15.36 -7.59
N ALA A 507 20.43 14.58 -6.82
CA ALA A 507 19.93 14.94 -5.49
C ALA A 507 20.09 13.77 -4.50
N PRO A 508 21.33 13.37 -4.17
CA PRO A 508 21.55 12.30 -3.21
C PRO A 508 21.02 12.71 -1.83
N ASN A 509 20.50 11.74 -1.10
CA ASN A 509 19.85 11.94 0.19
C ASN A 509 20.14 10.74 1.13
N PRO A 510 19.81 10.78 2.43
CA PRO A 510 20.12 9.69 3.34
C PRO A 510 19.59 8.30 2.92
N ASN A 511 18.49 8.25 2.17
CA ASN A 511 17.86 7.01 1.72
C ASN A 511 18.42 6.49 0.37
N ASN A 512 19.08 7.37 -0.39
CA ASN A 512 19.87 7.04 -1.59
C ASN A 512 21.15 7.88 -1.59
N PRO A 513 22.15 7.51 -0.76
CA PRO A 513 23.29 8.39 -0.47
C PRO A 513 24.27 8.55 -1.63
N GLY A 514 24.19 7.72 -2.67
CA GLY A 514 25.12 7.76 -3.78
C GLY A 514 25.51 6.38 -4.29
N PRO A 515 26.59 6.27 -5.05
CA PRO A 515 27.20 4.99 -5.43
C PRO A 515 27.39 4.04 -4.25
N ARG A 516 27.60 2.76 -4.54
CA ARG A 516 27.66 1.67 -3.54
C ARG A 516 28.71 1.88 -2.44
N GLU A 517 29.73 2.70 -2.69
CA GLU A 517 30.74 3.10 -1.70
C GLU A 517 30.18 3.99 -0.57
N TYR A 518 29.07 4.70 -0.82
CA TYR A 518 28.32 5.44 0.21
C TYR A 518 27.32 4.51 0.85
N SER A 519 27.47 4.21 2.13
CA SER A 519 26.66 3.22 2.82
C SER A 519 26.36 3.67 4.25
N PRO A 520 25.28 3.14 4.87
CA PRO A 520 25.09 3.26 6.31
C PRO A 520 26.30 2.79 7.12
N ASN A 521 26.40 3.22 8.36
CA ASN A 521 27.58 3.02 9.18
C ASN A 521 27.87 1.55 9.52
N GLU A 522 26.81 0.74 9.68
CA GLU A 522 26.94 -0.67 10.06
C GLU A 522 26.82 -1.59 8.84
N SER A 523 27.60 -2.67 8.85
CA SER A 523 27.55 -3.70 7.81
C SER A 523 26.41 -4.69 8.05
N TRP A 524 25.73 -5.09 6.98
CA TRP A 524 24.67 -6.08 7.03
C TRP A 524 24.61 -6.86 5.71
N ASP A 525 24.08 -8.09 5.75
CA ASP A 525 23.93 -8.93 4.55
C ASP A 525 22.46 -9.01 4.13
N PHE A 526 21.58 -9.44 5.04
CA PHE A 526 20.15 -9.60 4.82
C PHE A 526 19.33 -8.82 5.86
N GLY A 527 18.18 -8.31 5.42
CA GLY A 527 17.16 -7.76 6.29
C GLY A 527 15.76 -8.23 5.86
N THR A 528 14.93 -8.60 6.83
CA THR A 528 13.51 -8.87 6.57
C THR A 528 12.76 -7.56 6.50
N ILE A 529 12.11 -7.29 5.37
CA ILE A 529 11.21 -6.14 5.17
C ILE A 529 9.84 -6.70 4.84
N PHE A 530 8.93 -6.64 5.81
CA PHE A 530 7.57 -7.14 5.68
C PHE A 530 6.58 -5.97 5.73
N GLY A 531 5.63 -5.97 4.82
CA GLY A 531 4.62 -4.92 4.74
C GLY A 531 4.98 -3.73 3.84
N LEU A 532 5.93 -3.88 2.91
CA LEU A 532 6.25 -2.82 1.95
C LEU A 532 5.12 -2.70 0.91
N ASN A 533 4.54 -1.51 0.78
CA ASN A 533 3.42 -1.29 -0.14
C ASN A 533 3.87 -1.24 -1.60
N THR A 534 3.21 -1.97 -2.48
CA THR A 534 3.45 -1.96 -3.94
C THR A 534 2.51 -1.04 -4.70
N TYR A 535 1.49 -0.51 -4.05
CA TYR A 535 0.44 0.36 -4.60
C TYR A 535 -0.08 -0.09 -5.97
N PRO A 536 -1.00 -1.04 -6.02
CA PRO A 536 -1.39 -1.74 -7.24
C PRO A 536 -2.12 -0.87 -8.26
N LEU A 537 -2.74 0.22 -7.84
CA LEU A 537 -3.47 1.11 -8.75
C LEU A 537 -2.53 1.95 -9.62
N ASN A 538 -1.49 2.54 -9.01
CA ASN A 538 -0.54 3.37 -9.71
C ASN A 538 0.91 2.90 -9.47
N PRO A 539 1.41 1.94 -10.26
CA PRO A 539 2.77 1.43 -10.10
C PRO A 539 3.88 2.44 -10.44
N GLN A 540 3.57 3.62 -10.97
CA GLN A 540 4.56 4.70 -11.13
C GLN A 540 5.22 5.05 -9.80
N THR A 541 4.50 4.96 -8.69
CA THR A 541 5.01 5.20 -7.35
C THR A 541 6.16 4.26 -7.00
N ASN A 542 6.25 3.08 -7.62
CA ASN A 542 7.30 2.11 -7.40
C ASN A 542 8.65 2.53 -8.02
N GLN A 543 8.69 3.58 -8.85
CA GLN A 543 9.94 4.15 -9.38
C GLN A 543 10.95 4.46 -8.26
N VAL A 544 10.47 4.83 -7.09
CA VAL A 544 11.30 5.15 -5.93
C VAL A 544 12.29 4.03 -5.57
N PHE A 545 11.95 2.77 -5.83
CA PHE A 545 12.78 1.60 -5.50
C PHE A 545 13.73 1.18 -6.63
N PHE A 546 13.45 1.55 -7.89
CA PHE A 546 14.08 0.90 -9.05
C PHE A 546 14.83 1.83 -9.99
N ASP A 547 14.81 3.15 -9.81
CA ASP A 547 15.55 4.10 -10.65
C ASP A 547 17.09 4.03 -10.42
N GLY A 548 17.53 3.46 -9.33
CA GLY A 548 18.95 3.34 -8.99
C GLY A 548 19.58 4.63 -8.47
N ALA A 549 19.69 5.66 -9.29
CA ALA A 549 20.32 6.95 -8.96
C ALA A 549 19.32 8.11 -8.80
N GLY A 550 18.02 7.85 -8.86
CA GLY A 550 16.97 8.85 -8.65
C GLY A 550 17.03 9.50 -7.26
N PRO A 551 16.30 10.59 -7.03
CA PRO A 551 16.31 11.30 -5.75
C PRO A 551 15.58 10.56 -4.63
N PHE A 552 15.19 9.31 -4.85
CA PHE A 552 14.23 8.56 -4.05
C PHE A 552 14.89 7.61 -3.03
N TYR A 553 14.68 6.31 -3.19
CA TYR A 553 14.95 5.33 -2.16
C TYR A 553 15.71 4.13 -2.73
N ASN A 554 16.98 4.01 -2.41
CA ASN A 554 17.80 2.86 -2.83
C ASN A 554 18.76 2.44 -1.70
N PRO A 555 18.22 1.96 -0.57
CA PRO A 555 19.06 1.57 0.58
C PRO A 555 19.97 0.39 0.25
N VAL A 556 19.52 -0.51 -0.60
CA VAL A 556 20.25 -1.74 -0.98
C VAL A 556 21.36 -1.53 -2.01
N GLY A 557 21.43 -0.38 -2.64
CA GLY A 557 22.45 -0.12 -3.69
C GLY A 557 22.21 -0.88 -5.00
N TYR A 558 20.92 -1.09 -5.34
CA TYR A 558 20.52 -1.72 -6.59
C TYR A 558 20.78 -0.84 -7.80
N TYR A 559 21.29 -1.43 -8.89
CA TYR A 559 21.42 -0.81 -10.20
C TYR A 559 20.75 -1.72 -11.23
N PRO A 560 19.65 -1.28 -11.88
CA PRO A 560 18.94 -2.10 -12.86
C PRO A 560 19.80 -2.40 -14.09
N GLU A 561 19.78 -3.65 -14.54
CA GLU A 561 20.42 -4.05 -15.80
C GLU A 561 19.55 -3.75 -17.02
N PHE A 562 18.22 -3.58 -16.82
CA PHE A 562 17.28 -3.09 -17.84
C PHE A 562 17.14 -1.54 -17.78
N ASP A 563 16.40 -0.96 -18.70
CA ASP A 563 16.17 0.50 -18.75
C ASP A 563 14.96 0.92 -17.90
N ALA A 564 15.04 0.73 -16.58
CA ALA A 564 13.96 1.08 -15.66
C ALA A 564 13.51 2.54 -15.81
N LYS A 565 14.47 3.48 -15.89
CA LYS A 565 14.16 4.91 -16.07
C LYS A 565 13.42 5.17 -17.37
N GLY A 566 13.82 4.51 -18.46
CA GLY A 566 13.16 4.63 -19.75
C GLY A 566 11.75 4.07 -19.74
N LEU A 567 11.51 2.96 -19.04
CA LEU A 567 10.17 2.38 -18.89
C LEU A 567 9.26 3.28 -18.06
N PHE A 568 9.71 3.83 -16.94
CA PHE A 568 8.94 4.80 -16.17
C PHE A 568 8.67 6.10 -16.97
N GLN A 569 9.58 6.49 -17.86
CA GLN A 569 9.32 7.61 -18.77
C GLN A 569 8.25 7.24 -19.81
N GLN A 570 8.29 6.03 -20.39
CA GLN A 570 7.25 5.56 -21.30
C GLN A 570 5.87 5.52 -20.62
N VAL A 571 5.81 5.08 -19.35
CA VAL A 571 4.57 5.15 -18.57
C VAL A 571 4.03 6.58 -18.48
N ARG A 572 4.89 7.56 -18.16
CA ARG A 572 4.46 8.98 -18.11
C ARG A 572 4.09 9.58 -19.46
N GLU A 573 4.64 9.06 -20.56
CA GLU A 573 4.38 9.54 -21.92
C GLU A 573 3.28 8.74 -22.64
N ALA A 574 2.69 7.72 -21.98
CA ALA A 574 1.64 6.88 -22.57
C ALA A 574 0.37 7.70 -22.81
N GLU A 575 -0.19 7.54 -23.99
CA GLU A 575 -1.46 8.17 -24.40
C GLU A 575 -2.66 7.20 -24.27
N THR A 576 -2.40 5.92 -23.98
CA THR A 576 -3.42 4.87 -23.86
C THR A 576 -3.10 3.90 -22.73
N ARG A 577 -4.14 3.28 -22.15
CA ARG A 577 -3.97 2.25 -21.11
C ARG A 577 -3.22 1.01 -21.62
N GLU A 578 -3.32 0.68 -22.92
CA GLU A 578 -2.57 -0.42 -23.57
C GLU A 578 -1.05 -0.12 -23.58
N GLU A 579 -0.66 1.14 -23.80
CA GLU A 579 0.76 1.55 -23.74
C GLU A 579 1.30 1.49 -22.30
N LEU A 580 0.51 1.94 -21.33
CA LEU A 580 0.82 1.80 -19.90
C LEU A 580 1.05 0.34 -19.53
N GLN A 581 0.08 -0.53 -19.87
CA GLN A 581 0.14 -1.96 -19.55
C GLN A 581 1.39 -2.60 -20.15
N SER A 582 1.71 -2.29 -21.42
CA SER A 582 2.91 -2.84 -22.07
C SER A 582 4.22 -2.41 -21.39
N ALA A 583 4.30 -1.16 -20.93
CA ALA A 583 5.50 -0.66 -20.24
C ALA A 583 5.64 -1.26 -18.84
N PHE A 584 4.55 -1.40 -18.10
CA PHE A 584 4.55 -2.03 -16.78
C PHE A 584 4.83 -3.53 -16.87
N GLU A 585 4.23 -4.25 -17.83
CA GLU A 585 4.50 -5.66 -18.08
C GLU A 585 6.00 -5.91 -18.31
N GLU A 586 6.64 -5.14 -19.21
CA GLU A 586 8.09 -5.23 -19.44
C GLU A 586 8.89 -4.94 -18.16
N MET A 587 8.48 -3.96 -17.37
CA MET A 587 9.14 -3.61 -16.11
C MET A 587 9.04 -4.76 -15.09
N PHE A 588 7.86 -5.30 -14.87
CA PHE A 588 7.64 -6.33 -13.86
C PHE A 588 8.24 -7.67 -14.23
N VAL A 589 8.27 -8.02 -15.51
CA VAL A 589 9.02 -9.18 -16.00
C VAL A 589 10.52 -9.00 -15.74
N ASN A 590 11.09 -7.82 -16.01
CA ASN A 590 12.50 -7.56 -15.71
C ASN A 590 12.79 -7.60 -14.20
N LEU A 591 11.90 -7.08 -13.34
CA LEU A 591 12.07 -7.14 -11.89
C LEU A 591 12.01 -8.58 -11.36
N ASN A 592 11.15 -9.44 -11.93
CA ASN A 592 11.13 -10.86 -11.65
C ASN A 592 12.49 -11.50 -11.95
N GLU A 593 13.09 -11.19 -13.11
CA GLU A 593 14.39 -11.72 -13.49
C GLU A 593 15.55 -11.16 -12.66
N GLU A 594 15.50 -9.91 -12.25
CA GLU A 594 16.60 -9.27 -11.54
C GLU A 594 16.62 -9.49 -10.04
N GLN A 595 15.47 -9.79 -9.43
CA GLN A 595 15.33 -9.98 -7.99
C GLN A 595 16.08 -8.91 -7.18
N PRO A 596 15.75 -7.60 -7.34
CA PRO A 596 16.42 -6.52 -6.61
C PRO A 596 16.20 -6.59 -5.10
N TYR A 597 15.07 -7.14 -4.71
CA TYR A 597 14.70 -7.70 -3.43
C TYR A 597 14.29 -9.15 -3.67
N ILE A 598 14.60 -10.07 -2.78
CA ILE A 598 14.14 -11.44 -2.89
C ILE A 598 12.66 -11.47 -2.52
N MET A 599 11.83 -11.64 -3.53
CA MET A 599 10.39 -11.58 -3.41
C MET A 599 9.86 -12.86 -2.77
N LEU A 600 9.10 -12.75 -1.68
CA LEU A 600 8.65 -13.89 -0.88
C LEU A 600 7.13 -14.11 -1.01
N THR A 601 6.34 -13.26 -0.36
CA THR A 601 4.87 -13.38 -0.29
C THR A 601 4.21 -12.02 -0.27
N PHE A 602 2.93 -11.98 -0.68
CA PHE A 602 2.01 -10.88 -0.36
C PHE A 602 1.19 -11.23 0.88
N GLY A 603 0.89 -10.23 1.70
CA GLY A 603 0.01 -10.38 2.85
C GLY A 603 -1.44 -10.59 2.42
N VAL A 604 -2.19 -11.27 3.28
CA VAL A 604 -3.64 -11.38 3.19
C VAL A 604 -4.21 -10.99 4.55
N ASP A 605 -5.10 -10.02 4.58
CA ASP A 605 -5.80 -9.66 5.81
C ASP A 605 -6.90 -10.70 6.08
N ILE A 606 -6.95 -11.14 7.32
CA ILE A 606 -7.91 -12.14 7.77
C ILE A 606 -8.99 -11.41 8.54
N GLU A 607 -10.12 -11.16 7.90
CA GLU A 607 -11.18 -10.35 8.45
C GLU A 607 -12.31 -11.22 9.02
N GLY A 608 -12.57 -11.06 10.31
CA GLY A 608 -13.70 -11.72 11.00
C GLY A 608 -14.90 -10.82 11.06
N TYR A 609 -16.04 -11.29 10.55
CA TYR A 609 -17.29 -10.54 10.53
C TYR A 609 -18.41 -11.26 11.26
N ASN A 610 -19.39 -10.48 11.71
CA ASN A 610 -20.71 -10.99 12.10
C ASN A 610 -21.29 -11.81 10.94
N PRO A 611 -21.70 -13.08 11.15
CA PRO A 611 -22.15 -13.95 10.06
C PRO A 611 -23.42 -13.45 9.34
N ASN A 612 -24.18 -12.55 9.94
CA ASN A 612 -25.37 -11.97 9.33
C ASN A 612 -25.09 -10.67 8.56
N LEU A 613 -23.84 -10.20 8.54
CA LEU A 613 -23.47 -8.98 7.83
C LEU A 613 -23.37 -9.27 6.32
N VAL A 614 -24.07 -8.53 5.50
CA VAL A 614 -23.97 -8.51 4.03
C VAL A 614 -23.16 -7.28 3.62
N GLY A 615 -22.25 -7.44 2.68
CA GLY A 615 -21.34 -6.41 2.17
C GLY A 615 -19.90 -6.88 2.04
N PRO A 616 -19.27 -7.51 3.08
CA PRO A 616 -17.86 -7.87 3.02
C PRO A 616 -17.52 -8.85 1.90
N ILE A 617 -16.42 -8.56 1.19
CA ILE A 617 -15.86 -9.37 0.10
C ILE A 617 -14.36 -9.58 0.31
N GLY A 618 -13.82 -10.67 -0.24
CA GLY A 618 -12.39 -11.02 -0.20
C GLY A 618 -11.57 -10.31 -1.28
N ASP A 619 -11.75 -9.01 -1.40
CA ASP A 619 -11.10 -8.19 -2.41
C ASP A 619 -10.38 -7.00 -1.78
N PHE A 620 -9.40 -6.45 -2.49
CA PHE A 620 -8.68 -5.25 -2.07
C PHE A 620 -9.60 -4.03 -1.94
N ALA A 621 -10.68 -3.97 -2.73
CA ALA A 621 -11.71 -2.94 -2.66
C ALA A 621 -12.78 -3.17 -1.58
N ASN A 622 -12.59 -4.14 -0.68
CA ASN A 622 -13.54 -4.42 0.40
C ASN A 622 -13.94 -3.14 1.15
N GLY A 623 -15.24 -2.88 1.24
CA GLY A 623 -15.78 -1.67 1.88
C GLY A 623 -16.01 -0.48 0.94
N TRP A 624 -15.76 -0.61 -0.37
CA TRP A 624 -16.06 0.44 -1.36
C TRP A 624 -17.53 0.89 -1.35
N ASP A 625 -18.43 -0.05 -1.02
CA ASP A 625 -19.87 0.10 -0.94
C ASP A 625 -20.39 0.11 0.51
N PHE A 626 -19.54 0.41 1.50
CA PHE A 626 -19.89 0.32 2.93
C PHE A 626 -21.24 0.94 3.30
N PRO A 627 -21.70 2.08 2.75
CA PRO A 627 -23.03 2.60 3.05
C PRO A 627 -24.19 1.67 2.65
N ALA A 628 -23.95 0.70 1.75
CA ALA A 628 -24.92 -0.30 1.35
C ALA A 628 -24.88 -1.58 2.22
N TRP A 629 -23.93 -1.73 3.12
CA TRP A 629 -23.84 -2.87 4.03
C TRP A 629 -25.04 -2.93 4.98
N HIS A 630 -25.49 -4.14 5.30
CA HIS A 630 -26.67 -4.35 6.15
C HIS A 630 -26.64 -5.70 6.85
N PHE A 631 -27.47 -5.89 7.87
CA PHE A 631 -27.70 -7.21 8.46
C PHE A 631 -28.82 -7.95 7.73
N ASP A 632 -28.56 -9.20 7.34
CA ASP A 632 -29.60 -10.13 6.88
C ASP A 632 -30.44 -10.61 8.08
N GLU A 633 -31.80 -10.65 7.94
CA GLU A 633 -32.73 -10.99 9.04
C GLU A 633 -32.70 -12.50 9.45
#